data_816ce7594073b010c74215131f1846b7
#
_entry.id   816ce7594073b010c74215131f1846b7
#
_cell.length_a   1.000
_cell.length_b   1.000
_cell.length_c   1.000
_cell.angle_alpha   90.00
_cell.angle_beta   90.00
_cell.angle_gamma   90.00
#
_symmetry.space_group_name_H-M   'P 1'
#
loop_
_entity.id
_entity.type
_entity.pdbx_description
1 polymer ?
#
loop_
_entity_poly.entity_id
_entity_poly.type
_entity_poly.pdbx_seq_one_letter_code
_entity_poly.pdbx_strand_id
1 'polypeptide(L)'
;MILKTGLLCSLFTVLFGCSEPPVPSEVQQAMSLEKDLWRAGAAVYAPTEYQDYLSALQASRDLLIREQARLLWFRDYQPVTIAFQEVITRGNQTMALAKASKAKEETEINTQIDEVAQRIKGLRELSETIKDRRLAMRRLMQAEIRLEQARALYKTGKTKEARELLREANVDAVIVTKVIKPLLERYADRGQIARWRQLYCDTVEQSRRSGGYAIVVDKLDRELILFRGGNRYKTYQAGLGFNFLSDKLYSGDRATPEGKYRVIRKLNASRYYRALLIDYPNAEDQARFAQ
;
A
#
# COMPACT_ATOMS: atom_id res chain seq x y z
N MET A 1 7.65 -91.28 74.81
CA MET A 1 6.88 -90.08 74.61
C MET A 1 7.82 -88.96 74.10
N ILE A 2 8.00 -88.75 72.85
CA ILE A 2 8.94 -87.82 72.25
C ILE A 2 8.22 -86.91 71.31
N LEU A 3 8.16 -85.63 71.64
CA LEU A 3 7.60 -84.54 70.85
C LEU A 3 8.59 -84.19 69.74
N LYS A 4 8.16 -84.23 68.50
CA LYS A 4 8.89 -83.66 67.36
C LYS A 4 8.33 -82.28 67.05
N THR A 5 9.10 -81.24 67.30
CA THR A 5 8.87 -79.89 66.92
C THR A 5 9.31 -79.70 65.43
N GLY A 6 8.37 -79.53 64.56
CA GLY A 6 8.64 -79.14 63.12
C GLY A 6 8.84 -77.66 63.00
N LEU A 7 10.01 -77.24 62.48
CA LEU A 7 10.36 -75.86 62.14
C LEU A 7 9.81 -75.52 60.76
N LEU A 8 8.76 -74.72 60.73
CA LEU A 8 8.16 -74.18 59.47
C LEU A 8 8.97 -72.95 59.01
N CYS A 9 9.84 -73.18 58.04
CA CYS A 9 10.61 -72.10 57.42
C CYS A 9 9.70 -71.36 56.42
N SER A 10 9.14 -70.23 56.84
CA SER A 10 8.33 -69.31 55.99
C SER A 10 9.24 -68.54 55.06
N LEU A 11 9.30 -68.97 53.80
CA LEU A 11 10.00 -68.21 52.68
C LEU A 11 9.17 -67.04 52.28
N PHE A 12 9.49 -65.85 52.84
CA PHE A 12 8.88 -64.56 52.44
C PHE A 12 9.49 -64.13 51.09
N THR A 13 8.87 -64.50 49.98
CA THR A 13 9.19 -63.98 48.67
C THR A 13 8.72 -62.56 48.57
N VAL A 14 9.62 -61.58 48.74
CA VAL A 14 9.39 -60.17 48.43
C VAL A 14 9.34 -60.07 46.92
N LEU A 15 8.13 -60.05 46.37
CA LEU A 15 7.90 -59.67 44.99
C LEU A 15 8.18 -58.11 44.85
N PHE A 16 9.42 -57.73 44.54
CA PHE A 16 9.70 -56.45 44.02
C PHE A 16 8.98 -56.36 42.67
N GLY A 17 7.86 -55.66 42.65
CA GLY A 17 7.16 -55.29 41.40
C GLY A 17 8.09 -54.47 40.59
N CYS A 18 8.71 -55.05 39.56
CA CYS A 18 9.39 -54.27 38.46
C CYS A 18 8.35 -53.51 37.67
N SER A 19 7.98 -52.32 38.14
CA SER A 19 7.22 -51.38 37.31
C SER A 19 8.15 -50.87 36.23
N GLU A 20 7.69 -50.88 34.98
CA GLU A 20 8.39 -50.26 33.85
C GLU A 20 8.68 -48.81 34.18
N PRO A 21 9.91 -48.30 34.01
CA PRO A 21 10.20 -46.88 34.17
C PRO A 21 9.32 -46.08 33.22
N PRO A 22 8.62 -45.03 33.72
CA PRO A 22 7.70 -44.28 32.89
C PRO A 22 8.46 -43.55 31.74
N VAL A 23 7.85 -43.51 30.57
CA VAL A 23 8.38 -42.73 29.45
C VAL A 23 8.44 -41.26 29.88
N PRO A 24 9.54 -40.55 29.61
CA PRO A 24 9.70 -39.15 30.00
C PRO A 24 8.54 -38.26 29.49
N SER A 25 8.06 -37.35 30.32
CA SER A 25 6.98 -36.38 29.96
C SER A 25 7.37 -35.45 28.85
N GLU A 26 8.66 -35.19 28.67
CA GLU A 26 9.27 -34.39 27.61
C GLU A 26 8.93 -34.91 26.23
N VAL A 27 8.73 -36.22 26.07
CA VAL A 27 8.28 -36.81 24.80
C VAL A 27 6.93 -36.25 24.39
N GLN A 28 5.98 -36.22 25.30
CA GLN A 28 4.63 -35.70 25.01
C GLN A 28 4.64 -34.19 24.82
N GLN A 29 5.46 -33.45 25.56
CA GLN A 29 5.63 -32.02 25.40
C GLN A 29 6.18 -31.66 24.02
N ALA A 30 7.22 -32.38 23.55
CA ALA A 30 7.79 -32.15 22.23
C ALA A 30 6.78 -32.46 21.10
N MET A 31 5.99 -33.53 21.22
CA MET A 31 4.94 -33.85 20.25
C MET A 31 3.82 -32.80 20.22
N SER A 32 3.46 -32.22 21.36
CA SER A 32 2.52 -31.10 21.42
C SER A 32 3.08 -29.86 20.74
N LEU A 33 4.35 -29.55 21.03
CA LEU A 33 5.05 -28.39 20.47
C LEU A 33 5.18 -28.49 18.95
N GLU A 34 5.34 -29.69 18.37
CA GLU A 34 5.32 -29.88 16.91
C GLU A 34 4.02 -29.39 16.27
N LYS A 35 2.88 -29.74 16.88
CA LYS A 35 1.56 -29.29 16.41
C LYS A 35 1.40 -27.78 16.54
N ASP A 36 1.90 -27.21 17.63
CA ASP A 36 1.80 -25.77 17.87
C ASP A 36 2.70 -24.98 16.93
N LEU A 37 3.91 -25.46 16.60
CA LEU A 37 4.79 -24.90 15.58
C LEU A 37 4.16 -24.93 14.19
N TRP A 38 3.52 -26.05 13.84
CA TRP A 38 2.80 -26.15 12.56
C TRP A 38 1.66 -25.12 12.49
N ARG A 39 0.85 -25.00 13.55
CA ARG A 39 -0.24 -24.00 13.64
C ARG A 39 0.25 -22.57 13.60
N ALA A 40 1.40 -22.31 14.20
CA ALA A 40 2.03 -20.99 14.16
C ALA A 40 2.62 -20.63 12.78
N GLY A 41 2.64 -21.59 11.83
CA GLY A 41 3.19 -21.39 10.51
C GLY A 41 4.72 -21.37 10.49
N ALA A 42 5.38 -22.09 11.41
CA ALA A 42 6.84 -22.10 11.51
C ALA A 42 7.54 -22.48 10.19
N ALA A 43 6.94 -23.37 9.39
CA ALA A 43 7.44 -23.73 8.07
C ALA A 43 7.53 -22.53 7.08
N VAL A 44 6.75 -21.48 7.29
CA VAL A 44 6.71 -20.28 6.44
C VAL A 44 7.56 -19.16 7.05
N TYR A 45 7.44 -18.95 8.37
CA TYR A 45 8.01 -17.80 9.06
C TYR A 45 9.38 -18.03 9.70
N ALA A 46 9.79 -19.30 9.87
CA ALA A 46 11.12 -19.72 10.37
C ALA A 46 11.52 -21.06 9.75
N PRO A 47 11.65 -21.15 8.42
CA PRO A 47 11.79 -22.43 7.72
C PRO A 47 13.06 -23.20 8.09
N THR A 48 14.19 -22.54 8.26
CA THR A 48 15.47 -23.15 8.61
C THR A 48 15.41 -23.75 10.01
N GLU A 49 15.00 -22.97 11.00
CA GLU A 49 14.90 -23.38 12.40
C GLU A 49 13.85 -24.48 12.59
N TYR A 50 12.79 -24.45 11.77
CA TYR A 50 11.78 -25.49 11.79
C TYR A 50 12.30 -26.82 11.23
N GLN A 51 13.10 -26.81 10.19
CA GLN A 51 13.77 -28.02 9.68
C GLN A 51 14.78 -28.58 10.67
N ASP A 52 15.56 -27.72 11.33
CA ASP A 52 16.50 -28.13 12.38
C ASP A 52 15.76 -28.77 13.58
N TYR A 53 14.62 -28.18 13.97
CA TYR A 53 13.73 -28.75 14.99
C TYR A 53 13.22 -30.13 14.59
N LEU A 54 12.70 -30.30 13.36
CA LEU A 54 12.17 -31.58 12.87
C LEU A 54 13.27 -32.66 12.84
N SER A 55 14.48 -32.30 12.43
CA SER A 55 15.63 -33.22 12.41
C SER A 55 16.02 -33.66 13.80
N ALA A 56 16.07 -32.75 14.77
CA ALA A 56 16.37 -33.06 16.17
C ALA A 56 15.27 -33.92 16.78
N LEU A 57 14.00 -33.62 16.49
CA LEU A 57 12.84 -34.40 16.96
C LEU A 57 12.89 -35.83 16.42
N GLN A 58 13.22 -36.03 15.15
CA GLN A 58 13.35 -37.37 14.56
C GLN A 58 14.48 -38.16 15.21
N ALA A 59 15.65 -37.55 15.37
CA ALA A 59 16.79 -38.20 16.05
C ALA A 59 16.43 -38.63 17.50
N SER A 60 15.70 -37.80 18.22
CA SER A 60 15.25 -38.07 19.57
C SER A 60 14.20 -39.20 19.62
N ARG A 61 13.28 -39.26 18.64
CA ARG A 61 12.35 -40.40 18.46
C ARG A 61 13.07 -41.70 18.19
N ASP A 62 14.09 -41.69 17.34
CA ASP A 62 14.88 -42.88 17.05
C ASP A 62 15.68 -43.36 18.30
N LEU A 63 16.15 -42.41 19.13
CA LEU A 63 16.77 -42.72 20.39
C LEU A 63 15.78 -43.39 21.37
N LEU A 64 14.58 -42.85 21.50
CA LEU A 64 13.51 -43.40 22.33
C LEU A 64 13.16 -44.83 21.89
N ILE A 65 12.98 -45.06 20.59
CA ILE A 65 12.65 -46.38 20.03
C ILE A 65 13.75 -47.40 20.38
N ARG A 66 15.03 -47.01 20.22
CA ARG A 66 16.18 -47.88 20.57
C ARG A 66 16.19 -48.23 22.06
N GLU A 67 15.89 -47.27 22.94
CA GLU A 67 15.88 -47.50 24.38
C GLU A 67 14.69 -48.37 24.80
N GLN A 68 13.53 -48.20 24.19
CA GLN A 68 12.36 -49.07 24.42
C GLN A 68 12.57 -50.49 23.93
N ALA A 69 13.42 -50.73 22.94
CA ALA A 69 13.76 -52.08 22.45
C ALA A 69 14.70 -52.85 23.38
N ARG A 70 15.33 -52.19 24.38
CA ARG A 70 16.19 -52.84 25.36
C ARG A 70 15.39 -53.64 26.40
N LEU A 71 16.01 -54.65 27.00
CA LEU A 71 15.39 -55.38 28.13
C LEU A 71 15.11 -54.38 29.28
N LEU A 72 14.01 -54.60 30.00
CA LEU A 72 13.46 -53.69 31.02
C LEU A 72 14.50 -53.17 32.01
N TRP A 73 15.37 -54.04 32.53
CA TRP A 73 16.37 -53.66 33.51
C TRP A 73 17.65 -53.03 32.96
N PHE A 74 17.74 -52.85 31.64
CA PHE A 74 18.82 -52.11 30.96
C PHE A 74 18.35 -50.82 30.33
N ARG A 75 17.04 -50.43 30.49
CA ARG A 75 16.51 -49.19 30.00
C ARG A 75 17.00 -47.98 30.80
N ASP A 76 17.59 -47.03 30.14
CA ASP A 76 17.98 -45.75 30.72
C ASP A 76 17.39 -44.61 29.90
N TYR A 77 16.37 -43.95 30.46
CA TYR A 77 15.71 -42.83 29.79
C TYR A 77 16.40 -41.49 30.02
N GLN A 78 17.48 -41.41 30.77
CA GLN A 78 18.22 -40.16 30.97
C GLN A 78 18.71 -39.54 29.66
N PRO A 79 19.38 -40.27 28.72
CA PRO A 79 19.76 -39.70 27.41
C PRO A 79 18.58 -39.29 26.58
N VAL A 80 17.44 -39.98 26.65
CA VAL A 80 16.20 -39.66 25.97
C VAL A 80 15.62 -38.34 26.51
N THR A 81 15.57 -38.16 27.83
CA THR A 81 15.11 -36.96 28.50
C THR A 81 15.91 -35.73 28.03
N ILE A 82 17.25 -35.84 28.06
CA ILE A 82 18.15 -34.75 27.62
C ILE A 82 17.91 -34.40 26.17
N ALA A 83 17.80 -35.41 25.29
CA ALA A 83 17.55 -35.16 23.86
C ALA A 83 16.21 -34.46 23.63
N PHE A 84 15.12 -34.86 24.30
CA PHE A 84 13.84 -34.21 24.19
C PHE A 84 13.78 -32.81 24.83
N GLN A 85 14.53 -32.56 25.90
CA GLN A 85 14.70 -31.22 26.49
C GLN A 85 15.36 -30.27 25.49
N GLU A 86 16.37 -30.73 24.75
CA GLU A 86 17.01 -29.96 23.70
C GLU A 86 16.00 -29.65 22.54
N VAL A 87 15.21 -30.66 22.13
CA VAL A 87 14.14 -30.46 21.12
C VAL A 87 13.12 -29.40 21.58
N ILE A 88 12.68 -29.47 22.83
CA ILE A 88 11.74 -28.47 23.39
C ILE A 88 12.36 -27.08 23.39
N THR A 89 13.64 -26.97 23.76
CA THR A 89 14.36 -25.68 23.77
C THR A 89 14.42 -25.09 22.35
N ARG A 90 14.85 -25.90 21.36
CA ARG A 90 14.88 -25.48 19.94
C ARG A 90 13.47 -25.11 19.42
N GLY A 91 12.47 -25.92 19.75
CA GLY A 91 11.09 -25.65 19.36
C GLY A 91 10.55 -24.34 19.92
N ASN A 92 10.85 -24.01 21.17
CA ASN A 92 10.44 -22.74 21.78
C ASN A 92 11.16 -21.54 21.11
N GLN A 93 12.43 -21.68 20.75
CA GLN A 93 13.16 -20.67 19.99
C GLN A 93 12.56 -20.48 18.59
N THR A 94 12.30 -21.58 17.88
CA THR A 94 11.63 -21.57 16.57
C THR A 94 10.25 -20.90 16.63
N MET A 95 9.47 -21.19 17.69
CA MET A 95 8.17 -20.57 17.94
C MET A 95 8.28 -19.05 18.12
N ALA A 96 9.25 -18.60 18.89
CA ALA A 96 9.47 -17.17 19.11
C ALA A 96 9.86 -16.45 17.80
N LEU A 97 10.78 -17.05 17.02
CA LEU A 97 11.20 -16.53 15.73
C LEU A 97 10.04 -16.48 14.71
N ALA A 98 9.26 -17.56 14.62
CA ALA A 98 8.10 -17.61 13.73
C ALA A 98 7.06 -16.53 14.07
N LYS A 99 6.73 -16.37 15.35
CA LYS A 99 5.82 -15.29 15.80
C LYS A 99 6.37 -13.90 15.50
N ALA A 100 7.65 -13.66 15.75
CA ALA A 100 8.27 -12.35 15.47
C ALA A 100 8.29 -12.04 13.97
N SER A 101 8.66 -13.01 13.12
CA SER A 101 8.65 -12.86 11.65
C SER A 101 7.25 -12.60 11.12
N LYS A 102 6.25 -13.32 11.63
CA LYS A 102 4.84 -13.11 11.27
C LYS A 102 4.36 -11.71 11.64
N ALA A 103 4.61 -11.27 12.88
CA ALA A 103 4.21 -9.95 13.36
C ALA A 103 4.90 -8.82 12.55
N LYS A 104 6.17 -9.01 12.19
CA LYS A 104 6.89 -8.08 11.32
C LYS A 104 6.25 -7.99 9.93
N GLU A 105 5.93 -9.11 9.30
CA GLU A 105 5.27 -9.13 8.00
C GLU A 105 3.88 -8.47 8.05
N GLU A 106 3.09 -8.73 9.11
CA GLU A 106 1.80 -8.10 9.31
C GLU A 106 1.91 -6.58 9.47
N THR A 107 2.91 -6.10 10.19
CA THR A 107 3.17 -4.66 10.36
C THR A 107 3.57 -4.03 9.03
N GLU A 108 4.47 -4.65 8.28
CA GLU A 108 4.93 -4.16 6.98
C GLU A 108 3.80 -4.03 5.96
N ILE A 109 2.95 -5.05 5.84
CA ILE A 109 1.86 -5.00 4.86
C ILE A 109 0.77 -3.99 5.25
N ASN A 110 0.44 -3.87 6.55
CA ASN A 110 -0.50 -2.86 7.01
C ASN A 110 0.04 -1.44 6.74
N THR A 111 1.32 -1.20 7.02
CA THR A 111 1.96 0.08 6.68
C THR A 111 1.88 0.38 5.18
N GLN A 112 2.17 -0.60 4.31
CA GLN A 112 2.06 -0.44 2.87
C GLN A 112 0.62 -0.15 2.40
N ILE A 113 -0.37 -0.83 2.98
CA ILE A 113 -1.79 -0.57 2.71
C ILE A 113 -2.15 0.88 3.05
N ASP A 114 -1.72 1.35 4.23
CA ASP A 114 -2.03 2.71 4.70
C ASP A 114 -1.31 3.78 3.86
N GLU A 115 -0.06 3.57 3.51
CA GLU A 115 0.69 4.48 2.63
C GLU A 115 0.05 4.62 1.25
N VAL A 116 -0.34 3.50 0.62
CA VAL A 116 -1.02 3.51 -0.68
C VAL A 116 -2.39 4.16 -0.55
N ALA A 117 -3.15 3.87 0.50
CA ALA A 117 -4.46 4.47 0.77
C ALA A 117 -4.37 5.99 0.94
N GLN A 118 -3.43 6.49 1.74
CA GLN A 118 -3.22 7.93 1.94
C GLN A 118 -2.81 8.63 0.64
N ARG A 119 -1.93 8.00 -0.15
CA ARG A 119 -1.54 8.54 -1.47
C ARG A 119 -2.73 8.65 -2.41
N ILE A 120 -3.54 7.60 -2.53
CA ILE A 120 -4.74 7.58 -3.37
C ILE A 120 -5.74 8.64 -2.91
N LYS A 121 -5.98 8.76 -1.59
CA LYS A 121 -6.87 9.77 -1.02
C LYS A 121 -6.42 11.18 -1.37
N GLY A 122 -5.14 11.52 -1.17
CA GLY A 122 -4.60 12.82 -1.52
C GLY A 122 -4.71 13.13 -3.02
N LEU A 123 -4.48 12.13 -3.88
CA LEU A 123 -4.66 12.28 -5.33
C LEU A 123 -6.13 12.47 -5.72
N ARG A 124 -7.08 11.86 -5.02
CA ARG A 124 -8.50 12.06 -5.25
C ARG A 124 -8.92 13.49 -4.92
N GLU A 125 -8.54 13.99 -3.76
CA GLU A 125 -8.83 15.36 -3.33
C GLU A 125 -8.28 16.39 -4.33
N LEU A 126 -7.05 16.19 -4.81
CA LEU A 126 -6.44 17.01 -5.85
C LEU A 126 -7.15 16.89 -7.20
N SER A 127 -7.58 15.68 -7.59
CA SER A 127 -8.23 15.42 -8.87
C SER A 127 -9.65 15.97 -8.96
N GLU A 128 -10.35 16.16 -7.83
CA GLU A 128 -11.66 16.81 -7.79
C GLU A 128 -11.59 18.27 -8.28
N THR A 129 -10.49 18.94 -7.98
CA THR A 129 -10.19 20.29 -8.50
C THR A 129 -9.90 20.27 -10.00
N ILE A 130 -9.49 19.11 -10.57
CA ILE A 130 -9.01 18.94 -11.95
C ILE A 130 -10.01 18.11 -12.77
N LYS A 131 -11.29 18.49 -12.79
CA LYS A 131 -12.44 17.69 -13.30
C LYS A 131 -12.33 17.07 -14.69
N ASP A 132 -11.32 17.38 -15.52
CA ASP A 132 -11.31 17.00 -16.94
C ASP A 132 -10.22 16.02 -17.40
N ARG A 133 -9.54 15.31 -16.49
CA ARG A 133 -8.50 14.36 -16.90
C ARG A 133 -8.97 12.91 -16.80
N ARG A 134 -9.72 12.48 -17.80
CA ARG A 134 -10.26 11.10 -17.91
C ARG A 134 -9.22 10.01 -17.69
N LEU A 135 -7.97 10.21 -18.15
CA LEU A 135 -6.90 9.22 -17.95
C LEU A 135 -6.48 9.14 -16.48
N ALA A 136 -6.26 10.28 -15.82
CA ALA A 136 -5.90 10.31 -14.40
C ALA A 136 -7.02 9.72 -13.54
N MET A 137 -8.27 10.10 -13.79
CA MET A 137 -9.44 9.55 -13.08
C MET A 137 -9.61 8.06 -13.27
N ARG A 138 -9.39 7.54 -14.49
CA ARG A 138 -9.45 6.09 -14.76
C ARG A 138 -8.37 5.33 -14.01
N ARG A 139 -7.13 5.85 -14.01
CA ARG A 139 -6.01 5.24 -13.28
C ARG A 139 -6.22 5.31 -11.77
N LEU A 140 -6.75 6.41 -11.26
CA LEU A 140 -7.07 6.54 -9.84
C LEU A 140 -8.12 5.52 -9.40
N MET A 141 -9.18 5.35 -10.19
CA MET A 141 -10.20 4.33 -9.94
C MET A 141 -9.60 2.91 -9.96
N GLN A 142 -8.69 2.62 -10.90
CA GLN A 142 -7.99 1.33 -10.93
C GLN A 142 -7.16 1.10 -9.67
N ALA A 143 -6.42 2.13 -9.21
CA ALA A 143 -5.64 2.06 -7.98
C ALA A 143 -6.52 1.77 -6.76
N GLU A 144 -7.69 2.41 -6.65
CA GLU A 144 -8.66 2.18 -5.58
C GLU A 144 -9.20 0.75 -5.58
N ILE A 145 -9.61 0.25 -6.75
CA ILE A 145 -10.11 -1.13 -6.89
C ILE A 145 -9.03 -2.12 -6.45
N ARG A 146 -7.78 -1.95 -6.91
CA ARG A 146 -6.67 -2.82 -6.54
C ARG A 146 -6.35 -2.78 -5.05
N LEU A 147 -6.42 -1.60 -4.43
CA LEU A 147 -6.24 -1.44 -2.99
C LEU A 147 -7.28 -2.24 -2.21
N GLU A 148 -8.57 -2.15 -2.58
CA GLU A 148 -9.63 -2.89 -1.92
C GLU A 148 -9.51 -4.41 -2.14
N GLN A 149 -9.11 -4.84 -3.35
CA GLN A 149 -8.81 -6.24 -3.63
C GLN A 149 -7.62 -6.75 -2.79
N ALA A 150 -6.56 -5.94 -2.66
CA ALA A 150 -5.41 -6.27 -1.81
C ALA A 150 -5.81 -6.45 -0.34
N ARG A 151 -6.63 -5.55 0.19
CA ARG A 151 -7.20 -5.66 1.55
C ARG A 151 -8.01 -6.95 1.74
N ALA A 152 -8.83 -7.31 0.77
CA ALA A 152 -9.63 -8.53 0.82
C ALA A 152 -8.76 -9.80 0.79
N LEU A 153 -7.75 -9.84 -0.08
CA LEU A 153 -6.80 -10.96 -0.16
C LEU A 153 -5.98 -11.09 1.13
N TYR A 154 -5.51 -9.98 1.69
CA TYR A 154 -4.77 -10.00 2.95
C TYR A 154 -5.60 -10.57 4.11
N LYS A 155 -6.87 -10.17 4.23
CA LYS A 155 -7.80 -10.72 5.23
C LYS A 155 -8.02 -12.24 5.10
N THR A 156 -7.85 -12.78 3.91
CA THR A 156 -7.97 -14.23 3.64
C THR A 156 -6.63 -14.97 3.71
N GLY A 157 -5.56 -14.31 4.17
CA GLY A 157 -4.22 -14.90 4.33
C GLY A 157 -3.40 -15.02 3.04
N LYS A 158 -3.89 -14.47 1.93
CA LYS A 158 -3.20 -14.48 0.63
C LYS A 158 -2.25 -13.28 0.52
N THR A 159 -1.23 -13.26 1.39
CA THR A 159 -0.33 -12.12 1.57
C THR A 159 0.49 -11.79 0.32
N LYS A 160 0.94 -12.81 -0.43
CA LYS A 160 1.75 -12.60 -1.66
C LYS A 160 0.93 -11.90 -2.74
N GLU A 161 -0.27 -12.37 -2.99
CA GLU A 161 -1.19 -11.78 -3.98
C GLU A 161 -1.62 -10.36 -3.56
N ALA A 162 -1.83 -10.14 -2.26
CA ALA A 162 -2.13 -8.82 -1.73
C ALA A 162 -0.99 -7.82 -1.98
N ARG A 163 0.27 -8.21 -1.75
CA ARG A 163 1.45 -7.37 -2.03
C ARG A 163 1.57 -7.01 -3.51
N GLU A 164 1.28 -7.93 -4.41
CA GLU A 164 1.34 -7.65 -5.85
C GLU A 164 0.28 -6.61 -6.26
N LEU A 165 -0.95 -6.75 -5.77
CA LEU A 165 -2.00 -5.74 -6.03
C LEU A 165 -1.67 -4.38 -5.42
N LEU A 166 -1.06 -4.33 -4.22
CA LEU A 166 -0.58 -3.08 -3.63
C LEU A 166 0.49 -2.41 -4.49
N ARG A 167 1.43 -3.20 -5.01
CA ARG A 167 2.45 -2.70 -5.93
C ARG A 167 1.83 -2.10 -7.20
N GLU A 168 0.87 -2.79 -7.81
CA GLU A 168 0.15 -2.29 -8.98
C GLU A 168 -0.68 -1.03 -8.67
N ALA A 169 -1.38 -0.99 -7.53
CA ALA A 169 -2.12 0.18 -7.08
C ALA A 169 -1.18 1.39 -6.91
N ASN A 170 -0.01 1.18 -6.33
CA ASN A 170 1.00 2.22 -6.18
C ASN A 170 1.55 2.72 -7.53
N VAL A 171 1.76 1.82 -8.50
CA VAL A 171 2.19 2.19 -9.87
C VAL A 171 1.14 3.10 -10.51
N ASP A 172 -0.15 2.75 -10.44
CA ASP A 172 -1.22 3.59 -10.97
C ASP A 172 -1.25 4.96 -10.27
N ALA A 173 -1.11 5.01 -8.95
CA ALA A 173 -1.04 6.26 -8.19
C ALA A 173 0.17 7.13 -8.61
N VAL A 174 1.34 6.53 -8.85
CA VAL A 174 2.53 7.23 -9.36
C VAL A 174 2.29 7.81 -10.75
N ILE A 175 1.62 7.07 -11.64
CA ILE A 175 1.26 7.58 -12.98
C ILE A 175 0.34 8.80 -12.84
N VAL A 176 -0.67 8.75 -11.97
CA VAL A 176 -1.55 9.89 -11.69
C VAL A 176 -0.76 11.09 -11.16
N THR A 177 0.15 10.86 -10.23
CA THR A 177 1.04 11.90 -9.69
C THR A 177 1.83 12.59 -10.79
N LYS A 178 2.45 11.83 -11.71
CA LYS A 178 3.22 12.38 -12.84
C LYS A 178 2.37 13.25 -13.78
N VAL A 179 1.09 12.96 -13.88
CA VAL A 179 0.15 13.75 -14.70
C VAL A 179 -0.30 15.02 -13.99
N ILE A 180 -0.53 14.95 -12.67
CA ILE A 180 -1.08 16.06 -11.89
C ILE A 180 0.01 17.02 -11.40
N LYS A 181 1.17 16.53 -11.00
CA LYS A 181 2.26 17.31 -10.40
C LYS A 181 2.67 18.54 -11.22
N PRO A 182 2.95 18.45 -12.54
CA PRO A 182 3.38 19.63 -13.31
C PRO A 182 2.32 20.73 -13.35
N LEU A 183 1.04 20.36 -13.25
CA LEU A 183 -0.06 21.32 -13.21
C LEU A 183 -0.11 22.03 -11.87
N LEU A 184 0.00 21.28 -10.77
CA LEU A 184 0.03 21.86 -9.42
C LEU A 184 1.24 22.79 -9.25
N GLU A 185 2.40 22.37 -9.72
CA GLU A 185 3.63 23.18 -9.68
C GLU A 185 3.45 24.51 -10.43
N ARG A 186 2.80 24.50 -11.61
CA ARG A 186 2.51 25.68 -12.40
C ARG A 186 1.59 26.66 -11.65
N TYR A 187 0.55 26.15 -10.99
CA TYR A 187 -0.40 26.97 -10.22
C TYR A 187 0.11 27.35 -8.82
N ALA A 188 1.20 26.74 -8.36
CA ALA A 188 1.92 27.11 -7.14
C ALA A 188 3.12 28.04 -7.41
N ASP A 189 3.52 28.21 -8.68
CA ASP A 189 4.64 29.06 -9.07
C ASP A 189 4.32 30.54 -8.80
N ARG A 190 5.10 31.16 -7.91
CA ARG A 190 4.90 32.54 -7.49
C ARG A 190 5.12 33.55 -8.63
N GLY A 191 6.06 33.26 -9.52
CA GLY A 191 6.33 34.09 -10.67
C GLY A 191 5.16 34.08 -11.66
N GLN A 192 4.64 32.88 -11.95
CA GLN A 192 3.49 32.73 -12.84
C GLN A 192 2.23 33.35 -12.22
N ILE A 193 1.98 33.21 -10.94
CA ILE A 193 0.86 33.87 -10.24
C ILE A 193 0.99 35.40 -10.31
N ALA A 194 2.19 35.92 -10.06
CA ALA A 194 2.45 37.37 -10.16
C ALA A 194 2.17 37.89 -11.59
N ARG A 195 2.61 37.16 -12.63
CA ARG A 195 2.37 37.48 -14.02
C ARG A 195 0.87 37.50 -14.35
N TRP A 196 0.12 36.50 -13.93
CA TRP A 196 -1.35 36.49 -14.15
C TRP A 196 -2.05 37.66 -13.44
N ARG A 197 -1.66 37.96 -12.19
CA ARG A 197 -2.18 39.13 -11.47
C ARG A 197 -1.88 40.42 -12.19
N GLN A 198 -0.67 40.57 -12.69
CA GLN A 198 -0.30 41.75 -13.46
C GLN A 198 -1.15 41.91 -14.72
N LEU A 199 -1.31 40.82 -15.50
CA LEU A 199 -2.17 40.84 -16.72
C LEU A 199 -3.62 41.20 -16.39
N TYR A 200 -4.15 40.69 -15.27
CA TYR A 200 -5.49 41.05 -14.78
C TYR A 200 -5.57 42.54 -14.45
N CYS A 201 -4.67 43.03 -13.61
CA CYS A 201 -4.65 44.42 -13.17
C CYS A 201 -4.51 45.40 -14.38
N ASP A 202 -3.58 45.12 -15.29
CA ASP A 202 -3.35 45.92 -16.47
C ASP A 202 -4.57 45.97 -17.40
N THR A 203 -5.26 44.84 -17.53
CA THR A 203 -6.46 44.75 -18.37
C THR A 203 -7.63 45.54 -17.80
N VAL A 204 -7.86 45.44 -16.49
CA VAL A 204 -8.92 46.20 -15.78
C VAL A 204 -8.60 47.69 -15.78
N GLU A 205 -7.34 48.05 -15.52
CA GLU A 205 -6.90 49.46 -15.51
C GLU A 205 -6.98 50.08 -16.90
N GLN A 206 -6.65 49.35 -17.97
CA GLN A 206 -6.83 49.80 -19.33
C GLN A 206 -8.32 50.10 -19.64
N SER A 207 -9.23 49.21 -19.18
CA SER A 207 -10.68 49.44 -19.29
C SER A 207 -11.09 50.72 -18.55
N ARG A 208 -10.54 50.97 -17.33
CA ARG A 208 -10.82 52.15 -16.52
C ARG A 208 -10.39 53.43 -17.25
N ARG A 209 -9.17 53.47 -17.77
CA ARG A 209 -8.62 54.64 -18.43
C ARG A 209 -9.33 54.97 -19.76
N SER A 210 -9.72 53.94 -20.50
CA SER A 210 -10.40 54.12 -21.80
C SER A 210 -11.92 54.32 -21.67
N GLY A 211 -12.52 54.05 -20.52
CA GLY A 211 -13.98 53.93 -20.37
C GLY A 211 -14.59 52.76 -21.13
N GLY A 212 -13.76 51.96 -21.79
CA GLY A 212 -14.14 50.88 -22.69
C GLY A 212 -14.38 49.53 -22.01
N TYR A 213 -14.61 48.53 -22.84
CA TYR A 213 -14.79 47.15 -22.38
C TYR A 213 -13.48 46.38 -22.32
N ALA A 214 -13.36 45.50 -21.33
CA ALA A 214 -12.33 44.45 -21.25
C ALA A 214 -12.94 43.14 -20.85
N ILE A 215 -12.31 42.05 -21.25
CA ILE A 215 -12.73 40.68 -20.94
C ILE A 215 -11.58 39.99 -20.18
N VAL A 216 -11.88 39.38 -19.05
CA VAL A 216 -10.99 38.47 -18.34
C VAL A 216 -11.60 37.08 -18.35
N VAL A 217 -10.83 36.07 -18.72
CA VAL A 217 -11.23 34.66 -18.64
C VAL A 217 -10.42 33.99 -17.55
N ASP A 218 -11.08 33.66 -16.45
CA ASP A 218 -10.50 32.82 -15.41
C ASP A 218 -10.69 31.35 -15.78
N LYS A 219 -9.54 30.66 -15.96
CA LYS A 219 -9.54 29.28 -16.39
C LYS A 219 -9.84 28.31 -15.23
N LEU A 220 -9.49 28.67 -13.98
CA LEU A 220 -9.75 27.83 -12.80
C LEU A 220 -11.24 27.85 -12.45
N ASP A 221 -11.81 29.05 -12.37
CA ASP A 221 -13.22 29.22 -12.02
C ASP A 221 -14.14 29.02 -13.25
N ARG A 222 -13.57 28.90 -14.46
CA ARG A 222 -14.30 28.80 -15.72
C ARG A 222 -15.28 29.98 -15.93
N GLU A 223 -14.84 31.17 -15.60
CA GLU A 223 -15.60 32.38 -15.70
C GLU A 223 -15.05 33.31 -16.80
N LEU A 224 -15.95 33.93 -17.53
CA LEU A 224 -15.66 35.06 -18.38
C LEU A 224 -16.27 36.30 -17.74
N ILE A 225 -15.43 37.24 -17.33
CA ILE A 225 -15.82 38.48 -16.68
C ILE A 225 -15.69 39.62 -17.68
N LEU A 226 -16.80 40.30 -17.96
CA LEU A 226 -16.82 41.50 -18.75
C LEU A 226 -16.71 42.73 -17.86
N PHE A 227 -15.71 43.58 -18.11
CA PHE A 227 -15.51 44.85 -17.44
C PHE A 227 -15.95 46.00 -18.37
N ARG A 228 -16.43 47.10 -17.76
CA ARG A 228 -16.70 48.35 -18.43
C ARG A 228 -16.21 49.51 -17.55
N GLY A 229 -15.31 50.34 -18.08
CA GLY A 229 -14.74 51.45 -17.33
C GLY A 229 -14.05 51.01 -16.03
N GLY A 230 -13.41 49.81 -16.03
CA GLY A 230 -12.76 49.21 -14.85
C GLY A 230 -13.69 48.53 -13.84
N ASN A 231 -15.00 48.58 -14.04
CA ASN A 231 -15.97 47.93 -13.14
C ASN A 231 -16.46 46.63 -13.74
N ARG A 232 -16.71 45.62 -12.85
CA ARG A 232 -17.32 44.34 -13.24
C ARG A 232 -18.75 44.65 -13.77
N TYR A 233 -18.97 44.36 -15.04
CA TYR A 233 -20.26 44.63 -15.67
C TYR A 233 -21.13 43.39 -15.76
N LYS A 234 -20.55 42.24 -16.15
CA LYS A 234 -21.27 40.98 -16.28
C LYS A 234 -20.31 39.80 -16.18
N THR A 235 -20.81 38.68 -15.66
CA THR A 235 -20.06 37.41 -15.58
C THR A 235 -20.84 36.31 -16.29
N TYR A 236 -20.12 35.45 -17.00
CA TYR A 236 -20.66 34.31 -17.74
C TYR A 236 -19.87 33.06 -17.42
N GLN A 237 -20.49 31.89 -17.46
CA GLN A 237 -19.77 30.62 -17.47
C GLN A 237 -19.03 30.44 -18.79
N ALA A 238 -17.76 30.03 -18.70
CA ALA A 238 -16.90 29.87 -19.88
C ALA A 238 -16.63 28.38 -20.18
N GLY A 239 -16.98 27.95 -21.40
CA GLY A 239 -16.49 26.69 -21.95
C GLY A 239 -15.02 26.85 -22.37
N LEU A 240 -14.14 26.03 -21.89
CA LEU A 240 -12.70 26.06 -22.18
C LEU A 240 -12.28 24.86 -23.03
N GLY A 241 -11.10 24.90 -23.59
CA GLY A 241 -10.48 23.74 -24.23
C GLY A 241 -10.33 22.57 -23.25
N PHE A 242 -10.28 21.34 -23.76
CA PHE A 242 -10.19 20.12 -22.95
C PHE A 242 -8.98 20.14 -22.00
N ASN A 243 -7.84 20.69 -22.42
CA ASN A 243 -6.64 20.86 -21.61
C ASN A 243 -6.56 22.27 -21.01
N PHE A 244 -7.65 22.73 -20.39
CA PHE A 244 -7.78 24.11 -19.92
C PHE A 244 -6.77 24.53 -18.85
N LEU A 245 -6.25 23.58 -18.02
CA LEU A 245 -5.22 23.85 -17.02
C LEU A 245 -3.82 24.09 -17.59
N SER A 246 -3.59 23.75 -18.85
CA SER A 246 -2.34 23.98 -19.55
C SER A 246 -2.43 25.25 -20.39
N ASP A 247 -1.29 25.92 -20.60
CA ASP A 247 -1.22 26.92 -21.66
C ASP A 247 -1.26 26.27 -23.05
N LYS A 248 -1.64 27.02 -24.07
CA LYS A 248 -1.64 26.56 -25.43
C LYS A 248 -0.23 26.62 -26.02
N LEU A 249 0.28 25.43 -26.45
CA LEU A 249 1.64 25.33 -27.00
C LEU A 249 1.67 25.02 -28.49
N TYR A 250 0.67 24.32 -29.04
CA TYR A 250 0.61 23.97 -30.47
C TYR A 250 -0.83 23.77 -30.94
N SER A 251 -1.00 23.70 -32.26
CA SER A 251 -2.31 23.43 -32.86
C SER A 251 -2.75 22.00 -32.52
N GLY A 252 -3.99 21.85 -32.07
CA GLY A 252 -4.57 20.55 -31.72
C GLY A 252 -4.35 20.09 -30.23
N ASP A 253 -3.61 20.84 -29.43
CA ASP A 253 -3.39 20.51 -27.99
C ASP A 253 -4.64 20.66 -27.12
N ARG A 254 -5.74 21.20 -27.69
CA ARG A 254 -7.04 21.41 -27.04
C ARG A 254 -6.96 22.29 -25.78
N ALA A 255 -5.93 23.13 -25.68
CA ALA A 255 -5.78 24.11 -24.60
C ALA A 255 -6.36 25.46 -25.02
N THR A 256 -6.83 26.23 -24.02
CA THR A 256 -7.17 27.62 -24.17
C THR A 256 -5.91 28.45 -23.93
N PRO A 257 -5.52 29.36 -24.85
CA PRO A 257 -4.30 30.15 -24.68
C PRO A 257 -4.37 31.09 -23.49
N GLU A 258 -3.21 31.39 -22.92
CA GLU A 258 -3.04 32.32 -21.80
C GLU A 258 -2.20 33.51 -22.26
N GLY A 259 -2.65 34.68 -21.89
CA GLY A 259 -1.99 35.92 -22.28
C GLY A 259 -2.96 37.07 -22.46
N LYS A 260 -2.46 38.18 -22.99
CA LYS A 260 -3.25 39.37 -23.30
C LYS A 260 -3.47 39.46 -24.79
N TYR A 261 -4.73 39.44 -25.19
CA TYR A 261 -5.17 39.46 -26.60
C TYR A 261 -6.07 40.65 -26.87
N ARG A 262 -6.12 41.06 -28.16
CA ARG A 262 -7.03 42.09 -28.60
C ARG A 262 -8.16 41.49 -29.44
N VAL A 263 -9.37 41.97 -29.24
CA VAL A 263 -10.48 41.67 -30.13
C VAL A 263 -10.28 42.48 -31.44
N ILE A 264 -9.97 41.79 -32.51
CA ILE A 264 -9.71 42.40 -33.81
C ILE A 264 -10.95 42.46 -34.71
N ARG A 265 -11.92 41.59 -34.48
CA ARG A 265 -13.16 41.57 -35.26
C ARG A 265 -14.31 40.94 -34.48
N LYS A 266 -15.51 41.46 -34.64
CA LYS A 266 -16.78 40.90 -34.17
C LYS A 266 -17.45 40.19 -35.35
N LEU A 267 -17.75 38.92 -35.18
CA LEU A 267 -18.43 38.09 -36.17
C LEU A 267 -19.89 37.90 -35.73
N ASN A 268 -20.82 38.48 -36.49
CA ASN A 268 -22.27 38.39 -36.22
C ASN A 268 -22.85 37.02 -36.62
N ALA A 269 -22.19 36.35 -37.57
CA ALA A 269 -22.50 34.99 -37.99
C ALA A 269 -21.20 34.17 -37.97
N SER A 270 -21.16 33.11 -37.18
CA SER A 270 -20.07 32.15 -37.13
C SER A 270 -20.64 30.73 -36.94
N ARG A 271 -19.82 29.71 -37.10
CA ARG A 271 -20.19 28.31 -36.79
C ARG A 271 -20.71 28.14 -35.36
N TYR A 272 -20.39 29.11 -34.49
CA TYR A 272 -20.79 29.12 -33.08
C TYR A 272 -21.79 30.26 -32.77
N TYR A 273 -22.59 30.69 -33.76
CA TYR A 273 -23.55 31.79 -33.72
C TYR A 273 -22.87 33.16 -33.79
N ARG A 274 -22.28 33.65 -32.72
CA ARG A 274 -21.52 34.90 -32.65
C ARG A 274 -20.14 34.66 -32.11
N ALA A 275 -19.13 35.37 -32.58
CA ALA A 275 -17.77 35.21 -32.10
C ALA A 275 -17.00 36.53 -32.06
N LEU A 276 -16.04 36.61 -31.16
CA LEU A 276 -15.02 37.65 -31.13
C LEU A 276 -13.72 37.01 -31.63
N LEU A 277 -13.21 37.51 -32.72
CA LEU A 277 -11.90 37.10 -33.22
C LEU A 277 -10.82 37.87 -32.46
N ILE A 278 -9.87 37.15 -31.88
CA ILE A 278 -8.71 37.71 -31.19
C ILE A 278 -7.45 37.58 -32.03
N ASP A 279 -6.42 38.36 -31.72
CA ASP A 279 -5.11 38.37 -32.38
C ASP A 279 -4.20 37.20 -31.95
N TYR A 280 -4.80 36.02 -31.73
CA TYR A 280 -4.03 34.81 -31.45
C TYR A 280 -3.63 34.08 -32.75
N PRO A 281 -2.34 33.59 -32.88
CA PRO A 281 -1.20 33.84 -32.01
C PRO A 281 -0.65 35.27 -32.18
N ASN A 282 -0.42 35.95 -31.06
CA ASN A 282 0.23 37.26 -31.05
C ASN A 282 1.79 37.15 -31.09
N ALA A 283 2.51 38.25 -31.04
CA ALA A 283 3.98 38.26 -31.09
C ALA A 283 4.61 37.48 -29.90
N GLU A 284 3.99 37.51 -28.71
CA GLU A 284 4.45 36.78 -27.53
C GLU A 284 4.27 35.27 -27.72
N ASP A 285 3.14 34.84 -28.29
CA ASP A 285 2.89 33.44 -28.62
C ASP A 285 3.88 32.91 -29.65
N GLN A 286 4.09 33.73 -30.73
CA GLN A 286 5.03 33.39 -31.79
C GLN A 286 6.46 33.24 -31.27
N ALA A 287 6.90 34.13 -30.37
CA ALA A 287 8.22 34.03 -29.74
C ALA A 287 8.36 32.75 -28.86
N ARG A 288 7.29 32.33 -28.17
CA ARG A 288 7.28 31.07 -27.39
C ARG A 288 7.29 29.82 -28.28
N PHE A 289 6.66 29.87 -29.45
CA PHE A 289 6.64 28.74 -30.38
C PHE A 289 7.94 28.60 -31.20
N ALA A 290 8.77 29.62 -31.24
CA ALA A 290 10.07 29.61 -31.92
C ALA A 290 11.21 29.06 -31.07
N GLN A 291 11.00 28.83 -29.77
CA GLN A 291 11.92 28.17 -28.81
C GLN A 291 11.70 26.68 -28.75
#